data_15775ec07e9cc7ab32fbdbac9c6a4fa8
#
_entry.id   15775ec07e9cc7ab32fbdbac9c6a4fa8
#
_cell.length_a   1.000
_cell.length_b   1.000
_cell.length_c   1.000
_cell.angle_alpha   90.00
_cell.angle_beta   90.00
_cell.angle_gamma   90.00
#
_symmetry.space_group_name_H-M   'P 1'
#
loop_
_entity.id
_entity.type
_entity.pdbx_description
1 polymer ?
#
loop_
_entity_poly.entity_id
_entity_poly.type
_entity_poly.pdbx_seq_one_letter_code
_entity_poly.pdbx_strand_id
1 'polypeptide(L)'
;MALHAQSLSDLKNTKPFTVNGSLGLNTSFYNASGIPDRQTPFALGVNANATLTVYGISMPFSFTWYSNEKAGFRQPFNQFGISPTYRWLTLHLGYRNVSFSEFTLNGHTFLGAGLEARPGKFRLAAVYGKFNETSQYDLLMADSIPKLTRLGWAGKIGYGTEKTFVDISMLRIGDNKKNFIPSDDPEFPVPAQNMALGLTSRISLTSKLILNVDGSLSFLTSNSSLGTSDTINDRLMMLASNLISINPTSQRFSAIKTSLTYNFSKNVSSGFEYRRIDPGFQSMGSYFFNNDLELITFNQSVSLLESKFRARGSIGMQRDNLDGSKNSTSRRMIGSLSGNYAIDDNWAVDLSYNNYSTNQKAVKNIVDNSLMVFQVNHSLLLSPRFMKASQSFAHLVMLNLNWMILNDKNSQTSDMTDTDTKVAMLMYSLGIVKQKINVSLGANYTKMVNQNYTNQLAGGTLGISSSLLKDKLTLNWNNAYMINKLNGDSGIIFNTSLNSNYRFLPRHSVTLNWNLIKNSFADSSVVPSYNEIRGDLGYAFTF
;
A
#
# COMPACT_ATOMS: atom_id res chain seq x y z
N MET A 1 12.44 1.49 29.56
CA MET A 1 13.79 2.02 29.24
C MET A 1 13.78 3.49 29.57
N ALA A 2 14.63 3.93 30.48
CA ALA A 2 14.80 5.35 30.78
C ALA A 2 15.42 6.00 29.55
N LEU A 3 14.75 7.02 29.01
CA LEU A 3 15.32 7.94 28.03
C LEU A 3 16.47 8.68 28.72
N HIS A 4 17.71 8.28 28.46
CA HIS A 4 18.86 9.06 28.88
C HIS A 4 18.79 10.40 28.17
N ALA A 5 18.49 11.43 28.93
CA ALA A 5 18.74 12.80 28.51
C ALA A 5 20.25 12.91 28.25
N GLN A 6 20.63 13.12 26.98
CA GLN A 6 22.01 13.50 26.67
C GLN A 6 22.33 14.74 27.47
N SER A 7 23.27 14.61 28.41
CA SER A 7 23.71 15.76 29.21
C SER A 7 24.63 16.65 28.35
N LEU A 8 24.78 17.91 28.71
CA LEU A 8 25.75 18.82 28.07
C LEU A 8 27.19 18.24 28.07
N SER A 9 27.49 17.33 29.00
CA SER A 9 28.74 16.57 29.05
C SER A 9 28.90 15.55 27.91
N ASP A 10 27.80 15.02 27.36
CA ASP A 10 27.83 14.08 26.23
C ASP A 10 28.10 14.80 24.91
N LEU A 11 27.83 16.11 24.81
CA LEU A 11 28.16 16.93 23.65
C LEU A 11 29.67 17.06 23.39
N LYS A 12 30.51 16.96 24.43
CA LYS A 12 31.97 16.97 24.28
C LYS A 12 32.53 15.72 23.62
N ASN A 13 31.83 14.58 23.71
CA ASN A 13 32.26 13.28 23.20
C ASN A 13 31.56 12.89 21.89
N THR A 14 30.54 13.63 21.44
CA THR A 14 29.87 13.38 20.17
C THR A 14 30.59 14.09 19.03
N LYS A 15 30.78 13.39 17.91
CA LYS A 15 31.30 14.03 16.69
C LYS A 15 30.39 15.22 16.35
N PRO A 16 30.96 16.44 16.21
CA PRO A 16 30.15 17.66 16.01
C PRO A 16 29.33 17.62 14.73
N PHE A 17 29.76 16.84 13.75
CA PHE A 17 29.09 16.68 12.47
C PHE A 17 29.30 15.28 11.90
N THR A 18 28.23 14.63 11.50
CA THR A 18 28.27 13.39 10.70
C THR A 18 27.25 13.46 9.58
N VAL A 19 27.63 12.92 8.44
CA VAL A 19 26.77 12.77 7.25
C VAL A 19 26.81 11.32 6.83
N ASN A 20 25.64 10.71 6.71
CA ASN A 20 25.49 9.37 6.15
C ASN A 20 24.35 9.40 5.14
N GLY A 21 24.55 8.77 4.00
CA GLY A 21 23.49 8.80 3.01
C GLY A 21 23.84 8.15 1.69
N SER A 22 22.95 8.36 0.73
CA SER A 22 23.15 7.90 -0.64
C SER A 22 22.64 8.94 -1.64
N LEU A 23 23.32 9.03 -2.76
CA LEU A 23 22.92 9.73 -3.97
C LEU A 23 22.79 8.70 -5.08
N GLY A 24 21.65 8.66 -5.76
CA GLY A 24 21.37 7.77 -6.87
C GLY A 24 20.98 8.52 -8.14
N LEU A 25 21.48 8.04 -9.26
CA LEU A 25 21.05 8.38 -10.60
C LEU A 25 20.46 7.13 -11.23
N ASN A 26 19.28 7.24 -11.82
CA ASN A 26 18.61 6.13 -12.47
C ASN A 26 18.16 6.57 -13.86
N THR A 27 18.40 5.73 -14.84
CA THR A 27 17.88 5.91 -16.19
C THR A 27 17.06 4.70 -16.57
N SER A 28 15.92 4.90 -17.20
CA SER A 28 15.12 3.83 -17.77
C SER A 28 15.01 3.98 -19.29
N PHE A 29 15.07 2.85 -19.98
CA PHE A 29 14.91 2.73 -21.41
C PHE A 29 13.77 1.77 -21.68
N TYR A 30 12.90 2.14 -22.60
CA TYR A 30 11.75 1.34 -22.99
C TYR A 30 11.54 1.36 -24.48
N ASN A 31 11.26 0.19 -25.04
CA ASN A 31 10.87 0.04 -26.45
C ASN A 31 9.88 -1.12 -26.58
N ALA A 32 8.83 -0.92 -27.33
CA ALA A 32 7.85 -1.96 -27.67
C ALA A 32 7.66 -2.01 -29.19
N SER A 33 7.36 -3.19 -29.69
CA SER A 33 6.95 -3.40 -31.07
C SER A 33 5.78 -4.38 -31.13
N GLY A 34 4.78 -4.08 -31.95
CA GLY A 34 3.53 -4.86 -32.06
C GLY A 34 2.44 -4.41 -31.11
N ILE A 35 2.73 -3.48 -30.18
CA ILE A 35 1.77 -2.81 -29.29
C ILE A 35 2.14 -1.34 -29.14
N PRO A 36 1.19 -0.47 -28.73
CA PRO A 36 1.51 0.90 -28.32
C PRO A 36 2.48 0.95 -27.14
N ASP A 37 3.30 1.99 -27.08
CA ASP A 37 4.21 2.21 -25.97
C ASP A 37 3.43 2.37 -24.65
N ARG A 38 3.80 1.56 -23.65
CA ARG A 38 3.21 1.58 -22.30
C ARG A 38 3.93 2.52 -21.34
N GLN A 39 5.15 2.92 -21.71
CA GLN A 39 6.01 3.81 -20.94
C GLN A 39 6.72 4.80 -21.86
N THR A 40 7.27 5.86 -21.27
CA THR A 40 8.14 6.77 -22.03
C THR A 40 9.41 6.05 -22.47
N PRO A 41 9.90 6.26 -23.70
CA PRO A 41 11.09 5.58 -24.23
C PRO A 41 12.34 5.81 -23.40
N PHE A 42 12.43 6.96 -22.72
CA PHE A 42 13.54 7.31 -21.85
C PHE A 42 13.04 8.11 -20.64
N ALA A 43 13.54 7.78 -19.45
CA ALA A 43 13.33 8.59 -18.27
C ALA A 43 14.61 8.67 -17.43
N LEU A 44 14.81 9.81 -16.80
CA LEU A 44 15.91 10.09 -15.88
C LEU A 44 15.35 10.34 -14.48
N GLY A 45 15.96 9.72 -13.47
CA GLY A 45 15.62 9.91 -12.07
C GLY A 45 16.85 10.25 -11.24
N VAL A 46 16.67 11.13 -10.27
CA VAL A 46 17.68 11.47 -9.26
C VAL A 46 17.03 11.24 -7.88
N ASN A 47 17.71 10.51 -7.03
CA ASN A 47 17.28 10.34 -5.64
C ASN A 47 18.45 10.58 -4.70
N ALA A 48 18.17 11.26 -3.59
CA ALA A 48 19.12 11.47 -2.52
C ALA A 48 18.43 11.24 -1.17
N ASN A 49 19.08 10.45 -0.33
CA ASN A 49 18.70 10.25 1.05
C ASN A 49 19.93 10.49 1.91
N ALA A 50 19.84 11.42 2.85
CA ALA A 50 20.95 11.75 3.73
C ALA A 50 20.43 11.98 5.14
N THR A 51 21.18 11.55 6.13
CA THR A 51 20.99 11.95 7.53
C THR A 51 22.18 12.79 7.95
N LEU A 52 21.92 14.06 8.17
CA LEU A 52 22.86 15.00 8.75
C LEU A 52 22.68 14.95 10.27
N THR A 53 23.75 14.75 11.02
CA THR A 53 23.68 14.85 12.49
C THR A 53 24.61 15.96 12.94
N VAL A 54 24.07 16.97 13.60
CA VAL A 54 24.80 18.13 14.10
C VAL A 54 24.55 18.24 15.60
N TYR A 55 25.57 18.06 16.43
CA TYR A 55 25.47 18.09 17.87
C TYR A 55 24.28 17.28 18.46
N GLY A 56 24.02 16.09 17.89
CA GLY A 56 22.94 15.21 18.34
C GLY A 56 21.56 15.51 17.74
N ILE A 57 21.43 16.57 16.92
CA ILE A 57 20.23 16.81 16.12
C ILE A 57 20.33 15.97 14.85
N SER A 58 19.44 14.99 14.72
CA SER A 58 19.33 14.16 13.51
C SER A 58 18.40 14.83 12.51
N MET A 59 18.88 15.04 11.29
CA MET A 59 18.15 15.71 10.20
C MET A 59 18.08 14.80 8.97
N PRO A 60 17.15 13.83 8.91
CA PRO A 60 16.92 13.03 7.72
C PRO A 60 16.36 13.91 6.60
N PHE A 61 17.07 13.91 5.48
CA PHE A 61 16.73 14.59 4.23
C PHE A 61 16.41 13.56 3.16
N SER A 62 15.38 13.80 2.36
CA SER A 62 15.05 13.02 1.18
C SER A 62 14.77 13.94 0.00
N PHE A 63 15.21 13.50 -1.18
CA PHE A 63 14.98 14.14 -2.45
C PHE A 63 14.74 13.08 -3.51
N THR A 64 13.72 13.24 -4.32
CA THR A 64 13.43 12.39 -5.47
C THR A 64 12.92 13.28 -6.60
N TRP A 65 13.46 13.06 -7.78
CA TRP A 65 13.06 13.74 -9.00
C TRP A 65 13.08 12.78 -10.19
N TYR A 66 12.05 12.84 -11.02
CA TYR A 66 11.92 12.08 -12.27
C TYR A 66 11.52 13.00 -13.41
N SER A 67 12.13 12.80 -14.59
CA SER A 67 11.90 13.61 -15.78
C SER A 67 10.51 13.41 -16.41
N ASN A 68 9.85 12.29 -16.11
CA ASN A 68 8.58 11.90 -16.70
C ASN A 68 7.41 11.92 -15.70
N GLU A 69 7.48 12.79 -14.69
CA GLU A 69 6.35 12.98 -13.79
C GLU A 69 5.13 13.46 -14.57
N LYS A 70 4.08 12.65 -14.61
CA LYS A 70 2.79 13.03 -15.19
C LYS A 70 1.97 13.78 -14.15
N ALA A 71 1.44 14.94 -14.53
CA ALA A 71 0.43 15.62 -13.76
C ALA A 71 -0.81 14.71 -13.66
N GLY A 72 -1.34 14.51 -12.44
CA GLY A 72 -2.54 13.69 -12.22
C GLY A 72 -2.35 12.51 -11.26
N PHE A 73 -1.13 12.12 -10.93
CA PHE A 73 -0.92 11.17 -9.85
C PHE A 73 -1.34 11.75 -8.49
N ARG A 74 -2.07 10.96 -7.69
CA ARG A 74 -2.49 11.36 -6.34
C ARG A 74 -1.32 11.64 -5.41
N GLN A 75 -0.16 11.03 -5.66
CA GLN A 75 1.10 11.32 -4.98
C GLN A 75 2.12 11.83 -5.98
N PRO A 76 2.73 13.00 -5.77
CA PRO A 76 3.81 13.47 -6.62
C PRO A 76 5.02 12.54 -6.48
N PHE A 77 5.65 12.19 -7.60
CA PHE A 77 6.92 11.46 -7.60
C PHE A 77 8.09 12.38 -7.24
N ASN A 78 8.03 13.63 -7.69
CA ASN A 78 9.04 14.64 -7.39
C ASN A 78 8.83 15.19 -5.98
N GLN A 79 9.68 14.79 -5.06
CA GLN A 79 9.53 15.10 -3.64
C GLN A 79 10.87 15.52 -3.02
N PHE A 80 10.80 16.44 -2.11
CA PHE A 80 11.93 16.83 -1.26
C PHE A 80 11.46 17.11 0.17
N GLY A 81 12.31 16.88 1.14
CA GLY A 81 11.94 17.26 2.49
C GLY A 81 12.99 16.89 3.52
N ILE A 82 12.88 17.52 4.69
CA ILE A 82 13.76 17.35 5.83
C ILE A 82 12.95 17.22 7.13
N SER A 83 13.40 16.37 8.05
CA SER A 83 12.74 16.17 9.35
C SER A 83 13.74 16.23 10.50
N PRO A 84 14.21 17.44 10.89
CA PRO A 84 15.08 17.59 12.04
C PRO A 84 14.42 17.07 13.32
N THR A 85 15.13 16.18 14.01
CA THR A 85 14.69 15.57 15.25
C THR A 85 15.71 15.83 16.36
N TYR A 86 15.23 16.40 17.46
CA TYR A 86 16.00 16.59 18.66
C TYR A 86 15.22 16.13 19.89
N ARG A 87 15.70 15.07 20.54
CA ARG A 87 15.06 14.48 21.72
C ARG A 87 13.60 14.10 21.43
N TRP A 88 12.67 14.81 22.05
CA TRP A 88 11.21 14.59 21.97
C TRP A 88 10.52 15.41 20.87
N LEU A 89 11.27 16.24 20.13
CA LEU A 89 10.76 17.15 19.12
C LEU A 89 11.23 16.76 17.73
N THR A 90 10.30 16.63 16.77
CA THR A 90 10.56 16.47 15.34
C THR A 90 9.83 17.58 14.57
N LEU A 91 10.54 18.27 13.71
CA LEU A 91 9.98 19.18 12.73
C LEU A 91 9.91 18.49 11.37
N HIS A 92 8.94 18.84 10.56
CA HIS A 92 8.76 18.33 9.21
C HIS A 92 8.66 19.49 8.24
N LEU A 93 9.48 19.50 7.18
CA LEU A 93 9.47 20.52 6.14
C LEU A 93 9.56 19.87 4.76
N GLY A 94 8.78 20.39 3.80
CA GLY A 94 8.68 19.89 2.45
C GLY A 94 7.61 18.79 2.29
N TYR A 95 7.81 17.85 1.38
CA TYR A 95 6.94 16.70 1.22
C TYR A 95 7.14 15.71 2.36
N ARG A 96 6.12 15.52 3.18
CA ARG A 96 6.14 14.63 4.34
C ARG A 96 4.83 13.89 4.49
N ASN A 97 4.92 12.79 5.20
CA ASN A 97 3.80 11.94 5.56
C ASN A 97 3.76 11.80 7.09
N VAL A 98 2.64 12.18 7.67
CA VAL A 98 2.38 12.05 9.11
C VAL A 98 1.04 11.34 9.28
N SER A 99 0.94 10.44 10.24
CA SER A 99 -0.30 9.71 10.51
C SER A 99 -0.76 9.92 11.94
N PHE A 100 -2.04 10.22 12.11
CA PHE A 100 -2.69 10.40 13.41
C PHE A 100 -3.60 9.23 13.75
N SER A 101 -4.50 8.88 12.85
CA SER A 101 -5.52 7.86 12.98
C SER A 101 -5.89 7.32 11.59
N GLU A 102 -6.37 6.08 11.52
CA GLU A 102 -6.86 5.47 10.28
C GLU A 102 -7.97 6.31 9.63
N PHE A 103 -8.79 7.01 10.43
CA PHE A 103 -9.99 7.72 9.98
C PHE A 103 -9.83 9.25 9.89
N THR A 104 -8.66 9.79 10.19
CA THR A 104 -8.40 11.24 10.05
C THR A 104 -7.25 11.49 9.06
N LEU A 105 -6.05 11.73 9.55
CA LEU A 105 -4.85 11.85 8.72
C LEU A 105 -4.12 10.52 8.73
N ASN A 106 -4.08 9.85 7.58
CA ASN A 106 -3.46 8.53 7.45
C ASN A 106 -2.69 8.39 6.14
N GLY A 107 -1.38 8.51 6.26
CA GLY A 107 -0.49 8.21 5.16
C GLY A 107 -0.57 9.18 3.96
N HIS A 108 -1.30 10.29 4.08
CA HIS A 108 -1.38 11.28 3.01
C HIS A 108 -0.12 12.14 3.01
N THR A 109 0.55 12.20 1.87
CA THR A 109 1.69 13.09 1.66
C THR A 109 1.21 14.52 1.49
N PHE A 110 1.81 15.46 2.22
CA PHE A 110 1.56 16.89 2.09
C PHE A 110 2.86 17.63 1.81
N LEU A 111 2.77 18.75 1.10
CA LEU A 111 3.85 19.72 0.93
C LEU A 111 3.63 20.85 1.91
N GLY A 112 4.47 20.98 2.93
CA GLY A 112 4.26 21.98 3.96
C GLY A 112 5.21 21.89 5.14
N ALA A 113 4.67 22.22 6.30
CA ALA A 113 5.38 22.15 7.58
C ALA A 113 4.60 21.31 8.60
N GLY A 114 5.31 20.64 9.48
CA GLY A 114 4.74 19.85 10.56
C GLY A 114 5.63 19.82 11.79
N LEU A 115 5.01 19.47 12.91
CA LEU A 115 5.64 19.33 14.21
C LEU A 115 5.11 18.07 14.88
N GLU A 116 6.00 17.24 15.42
CA GLU A 116 5.66 16.18 16.37
C GLU A 116 6.45 16.39 17.65
N ALA A 117 5.78 16.31 18.81
CA ALA A 117 6.41 16.51 20.09
C ALA A 117 5.89 15.51 21.14
N ARG A 118 6.83 14.91 21.89
CA ARG A 118 6.53 13.92 22.94
C ARG A 118 7.23 14.29 24.26
N PRO A 119 6.92 15.46 24.87
CA PRO A 119 7.49 15.82 26.15
C PRO A 119 6.87 14.99 27.29
N GLY A 120 7.65 14.05 27.83
CA GLY A 120 7.16 13.14 28.88
C GLY A 120 6.06 12.19 28.37
N LYS A 121 4.84 12.37 28.87
CA LYS A 121 3.66 11.58 28.45
C LYS A 121 2.76 12.33 27.46
N PHE A 122 3.02 13.59 27.18
CA PHE A 122 2.26 14.33 26.16
C PHE A 122 2.61 13.86 24.75
N ARG A 123 1.63 13.83 23.89
CA ARG A 123 1.71 13.37 22.50
C ARG A 123 1.08 14.44 21.62
N LEU A 124 1.89 15.30 21.05
CA LEU A 124 1.46 16.48 20.30
C LEU A 124 1.91 16.34 18.85
N ALA A 125 1.06 16.72 17.91
CA ALA A 125 1.46 16.88 16.52
C ALA A 125 0.59 17.94 15.83
N ALA A 126 1.18 18.64 14.87
CA ALA A 126 0.48 19.58 14.02
C ALA A 126 1.12 19.59 12.64
N VAL A 127 0.31 19.71 11.60
CA VAL A 127 0.76 19.85 10.21
C VAL A 127 -0.07 20.89 9.48
N TYR A 128 0.56 21.61 8.55
CA TYR A 128 -0.08 22.55 7.66
C TYR A 128 0.57 22.47 6.28
N GLY A 129 -0.23 22.42 5.23
CA GLY A 129 0.32 22.40 3.88
C GLY A 129 -0.69 22.14 2.79
N LYS A 130 -0.14 21.91 1.60
CA LYS A 130 -0.86 21.50 0.39
C LYS A 130 -0.93 19.96 0.38
N PHE A 131 -2.14 19.42 0.39
CA PHE A 131 -2.37 17.97 0.41
C PHE A 131 -2.46 17.37 -0.99
N ASN A 132 -3.10 18.05 -1.94
CA ASN A 132 -3.16 17.61 -3.33
C ASN A 132 -3.71 18.72 -4.24
N GLU A 133 -3.70 18.44 -5.54
CA GLU A 133 -4.50 19.16 -6.54
C GLU A 133 -5.67 18.29 -6.94
N THR A 134 -6.86 18.86 -6.93
CA THR A 134 -8.08 18.16 -7.35
C THR A 134 -8.29 18.41 -8.84
N SER A 135 -8.39 17.33 -9.62
CA SER A 135 -8.82 17.36 -11.01
C SER A 135 -9.80 16.20 -11.20
N GLN A 136 -10.93 16.43 -11.81
CA GLN A 136 -11.87 15.35 -12.16
C GLN A 136 -11.47 14.65 -13.45
N TYR A 137 -10.78 15.34 -14.36
CA TYR A 137 -10.28 14.75 -15.60
C TYR A 137 -8.82 14.35 -15.46
N ASP A 138 -8.59 13.07 -15.68
CA ASP A 138 -7.26 12.50 -15.73
C ASP A 138 -6.89 12.18 -17.19
N LEU A 139 -5.67 12.52 -17.57
CA LEU A 139 -4.86 11.92 -18.61
C LEU A 139 -5.06 12.29 -20.09
N LEU A 140 -6.21 12.73 -20.57
CA LEU A 140 -6.39 13.03 -22.01
C LEU A 140 -6.57 14.51 -22.35
N MET A 141 -6.97 15.36 -21.38
CA MET A 141 -7.21 16.79 -21.58
C MET A 141 -6.62 17.67 -20.45
N ALA A 142 -5.48 17.28 -19.91
CA ALA A 142 -4.89 17.86 -18.69
C ALA A 142 -4.60 19.37 -18.75
N ASP A 143 -4.48 19.96 -19.91
CA ASP A 143 -4.09 21.36 -20.06
C ASP A 143 -5.25 22.37 -20.09
N SER A 144 -6.50 21.91 -20.18
CA SER A 144 -7.67 22.79 -20.32
C SER A 144 -8.59 22.86 -19.09
N ILE A 145 -8.47 21.93 -18.12
CA ILE A 145 -9.35 21.86 -16.95
C ILE A 145 -8.65 22.47 -15.73
N PRO A 146 -9.30 23.42 -15.03
CA PRO A 146 -8.72 24.04 -13.85
C PRO A 146 -8.50 23.02 -12.72
N LYS A 147 -7.31 23.01 -12.15
CA LYS A 147 -6.97 22.20 -10.98
C LYS A 147 -7.20 23.01 -9.73
N LEU A 148 -7.90 22.43 -8.75
CA LEU A 148 -8.11 23.03 -7.44
C LEU A 148 -7.05 22.56 -6.47
N THR A 149 -6.26 23.50 -5.94
CA THR A 149 -5.24 23.20 -4.92
C THR A 149 -5.92 22.92 -3.59
N ARG A 150 -5.61 21.79 -2.98
CA ARG A 150 -6.14 21.35 -1.68
C ARG A 150 -5.21 21.77 -0.56
N LEU A 151 -5.67 22.67 0.32
CA LEU A 151 -4.94 23.19 1.46
C LEU A 151 -5.60 22.76 2.77
N GLY A 152 -4.79 22.55 3.81
CA GLY A 152 -5.35 22.20 5.10
C GLY A 152 -4.33 22.12 6.22
N TRP A 153 -4.86 21.82 7.39
CA TRP A 153 -4.10 21.56 8.59
C TRP A 153 -4.69 20.37 9.34
N ALA A 154 -3.85 19.72 10.13
CA ALA A 154 -4.28 18.73 11.09
C ALA A 154 -3.49 18.86 12.37
N GLY A 155 -4.16 18.59 13.51
CA GLY A 155 -3.56 18.62 14.83
C GLY A 155 -3.93 17.39 15.64
N LYS A 156 -3.05 16.99 16.54
CA LYS A 156 -3.24 15.91 17.49
C LYS A 156 -2.73 16.32 18.86
N ILE A 157 -3.53 16.04 19.86
CA ILE A 157 -3.16 16.14 21.27
C ILE A 157 -3.52 14.85 21.98
N GLY A 158 -2.58 14.34 22.74
CA GLY A 158 -2.80 13.11 23.48
C GLY A 158 -1.94 13.01 24.72
N TYR A 159 -2.25 12.01 25.53
CA TYR A 159 -1.53 11.71 26.76
C TYR A 159 -1.36 10.21 26.95
N GLY A 160 -0.18 9.80 27.34
CA GLY A 160 0.14 8.42 27.63
C GLY A 160 1.47 7.95 27.07
N THR A 161 1.67 6.64 27.08
CA THR A 161 2.86 5.94 26.60
C THR A 161 2.50 5.09 25.39
N GLU A 162 3.47 4.43 24.75
CA GLU A 162 3.21 3.48 23.66
C GLU A 162 2.26 2.31 24.07
N LYS A 163 2.21 1.97 25.35
CA LYS A 163 1.37 0.88 25.87
C LYS A 163 -0.04 1.32 26.24
N THR A 164 -0.19 2.55 26.72
CA THR A 164 -1.49 3.09 27.14
C THR A 164 -1.51 4.58 26.85
N PHE A 165 -2.41 4.99 25.96
CA PHE A 165 -2.57 6.39 25.56
C PHE A 165 -3.99 6.68 25.07
N VAL A 166 -4.31 7.96 25.06
CA VAL A 166 -5.49 8.53 24.40
C VAL A 166 -5.04 9.75 23.61
N ASP A 167 -5.34 9.77 22.32
CA ASP A 167 -5.06 10.87 21.39
C ASP A 167 -6.38 11.38 20.80
N ILE A 168 -6.58 12.68 20.78
CA ILE A 168 -7.63 13.37 20.05
C ILE A 168 -6.97 14.06 18.86
N SER A 169 -7.53 13.89 17.68
CA SER A 169 -7.04 14.50 16.45
C SER A 169 -8.13 15.28 15.75
N MET A 170 -7.73 16.32 15.04
CA MET A 170 -8.60 17.14 14.22
C MET A 170 -7.90 17.44 12.90
N LEU A 171 -8.67 17.38 11.82
CA LEU A 171 -8.22 17.68 10.47
C LEU A 171 -9.21 18.65 9.85
N ARG A 172 -8.69 19.66 9.14
CA ARG A 172 -9.46 20.54 8.28
C ARG A 172 -8.72 20.70 6.97
N ILE A 173 -9.32 20.24 5.87
CA ILE A 173 -8.78 20.32 4.52
C ILE A 173 -9.86 20.87 3.60
N GLY A 174 -9.48 21.68 2.62
CA GLY A 174 -10.42 22.19 1.63
C GLY A 174 -9.74 22.62 0.35
N ASP A 175 -10.50 22.58 -0.73
CA ASP A 175 -10.05 23.07 -2.02
C ASP A 175 -10.08 24.60 -2.06
N ASN A 176 -8.99 25.19 -2.60
CA ASN A 176 -8.88 26.64 -2.75
C ASN A 176 -9.75 27.10 -3.93
N LYS A 177 -10.68 28.01 -3.67
CA LYS A 177 -11.60 28.56 -4.66
C LYS A 177 -10.96 29.57 -5.62
N LYS A 178 -9.70 29.96 -5.41
CA LYS A 178 -9.06 31.05 -6.16
C LYS A 178 -9.03 30.81 -7.68
N ASN A 179 -8.91 29.56 -8.10
CA ASN A 179 -8.90 29.15 -9.50
C ASN A 179 -10.19 28.43 -9.92
N PHE A 180 -11.25 28.51 -9.09
CA PHE A 180 -12.52 27.88 -9.41
C PHE A 180 -13.27 28.69 -10.46
N ILE A 181 -13.65 28.03 -11.53
CA ILE A 181 -14.52 28.57 -12.59
C ILE A 181 -15.84 27.80 -12.49
N PRO A 182 -16.97 28.45 -12.14
CA PRO A 182 -18.27 27.79 -12.17
C PRO A 182 -18.58 27.28 -13.59
N SER A 183 -19.00 26.03 -13.67
CA SER A 183 -19.42 25.40 -14.93
C SER A 183 -20.62 24.50 -14.67
N ASP A 184 -21.55 24.46 -15.61
CA ASP A 184 -22.67 23.51 -15.60
C ASP A 184 -22.24 22.11 -16.07
N ASP A 185 -21.04 21.98 -16.59
CA ASP A 185 -20.46 20.69 -16.96
C ASP A 185 -20.12 19.88 -15.72
N PRO A 186 -20.76 18.68 -15.53
CA PRO A 186 -20.51 17.83 -14.36
C PRO A 186 -19.08 17.30 -14.26
N GLU A 187 -18.30 17.47 -15.33
CA GLU A 187 -16.91 17.03 -15.39
C GLU A 187 -15.93 18.05 -14.80
N PHE A 188 -16.36 19.31 -14.60
CA PHE A 188 -15.52 20.31 -13.96
C PHE A 188 -15.38 20.08 -12.46
N PRO A 189 -14.16 20.28 -11.88
CA PRO A 189 -13.93 20.08 -10.46
C PRO A 189 -14.70 21.10 -9.62
N VAL A 190 -15.46 20.59 -8.67
CA VAL A 190 -16.20 21.39 -7.71
C VAL A 190 -15.42 21.46 -6.40
N PRO A 191 -15.20 22.66 -5.81
CA PRO A 191 -14.44 22.80 -4.59
C PRO A 191 -15.16 22.15 -3.40
N ALA A 192 -14.49 21.28 -2.70
CA ALA A 192 -14.99 20.59 -1.53
C ALA A 192 -14.22 20.97 -0.26
N GLN A 193 -14.84 20.74 0.90
CA GLN A 193 -14.22 20.94 2.22
C GLN A 193 -14.54 19.77 3.13
N ASN A 194 -13.58 19.42 3.97
CA ASN A 194 -13.72 18.35 4.94
C ASN A 194 -13.12 18.76 6.29
N MET A 195 -13.84 18.46 7.34
CA MET A 195 -13.37 18.47 8.71
C MET A 195 -13.56 17.07 9.30
N ALA A 196 -12.54 16.52 9.95
CA ALA A 196 -12.64 15.26 10.65
C ALA A 196 -12.13 15.39 12.09
N LEU A 197 -12.89 14.85 13.04
CA LEU A 197 -12.54 14.73 14.45
C LEU A 197 -12.30 13.27 14.78
N GLY A 198 -11.14 12.93 15.32
CA GLY A 198 -10.75 11.56 15.63
C GLY A 198 -10.38 11.36 17.10
N LEU A 199 -10.66 10.16 17.58
CA LEU A 199 -10.23 9.64 18.87
C LEU A 199 -9.48 8.33 18.62
N THR A 200 -8.23 8.26 19.05
CA THR A 200 -7.43 7.03 19.00
C THR A 200 -6.94 6.70 20.39
N SER A 201 -7.18 5.48 20.85
CA SER A 201 -6.71 5.05 22.15
C SER A 201 -6.20 3.62 22.15
N ARG A 202 -5.24 3.36 23.00
CA ARG A 202 -4.80 2.04 23.40
C ARG A 202 -4.75 1.99 24.92
N ILE A 203 -5.50 1.09 25.51
CA ILE A 203 -5.64 0.98 26.96
C ILE A 203 -5.31 -0.45 27.38
N SER A 204 -4.22 -0.60 28.14
CA SER A 204 -3.91 -1.87 28.79
C SER A 204 -4.76 -1.97 30.06
N LEU A 205 -5.94 -2.62 29.94
CA LEU A 205 -6.87 -2.83 31.07
C LEU A 205 -6.24 -3.70 32.15
N THR A 206 -5.48 -4.71 31.70
CA THR A 206 -4.60 -5.52 32.54
C THR A 206 -3.30 -5.80 31.81
N SER A 207 -2.35 -6.51 32.42
CA SER A 207 -1.12 -6.94 31.73
C SER A 207 -1.38 -7.87 30.52
N LYS A 208 -2.59 -8.48 30.47
CA LYS A 208 -2.97 -9.43 29.41
C LYS A 208 -4.11 -8.92 28.52
N LEU A 209 -4.92 -7.96 28.97
CA LEU A 209 -6.10 -7.46 28.25
C LEU A 209 -5.86 -6.06 27.73
N ILE A 210 -5.95 -5.90 26.41
CA ILE A 210 -5.69 -4.65 25.70
C ILE A 210 -6.93 -4.27 24.90
N LEU A 211 -7.39 -3.04 25.11
CA LEU A 211 -8.43 -2.38 24.33
C LEU A 211 -7.81 -1.35 23.41
N ASN A 212 -8.11 -1.42 22.11
CA ASN A 212 -7.81 -0.36 21.16
C ASN A 212 -9.12 0.21 20.61
N VAL A 213 -9.18 1.52 20.49
CA VAL A 213 -10.30 2.24 19.88
C VAL A 213 -9.74 3.26 18.90
N ASP A 214 -10.27 3.28 17.70
CA ASP A 214 -10.05 4.32 16.70
C ASP A 214 -11.40 4.72 16.13
N GLY A 215 -11.75 5.99 16.20
CA GLY A 215 -13.04 6.49 15.73
C GLY A 215 -12.93 7.90 15.20
N SER A 216 -13.82 8.25 14.27
CA SER A 216 -13.87 9.60 13.70
C SER A 216 -15.27 10.00 13.30
N LEU A 217 -15.54 11.31 13.43
CA LEU A 217 -16.66 12.01 12.82
C LEU A 217 -16.11 12.85 11.67
N SER A 218 -16.63 12.66 10.47
CA SER A 218 -16.26 13.44 9.29
C SER A 218 -17.43 14.29 8.83
N PHE A 219 -17.16 15.56 8.59
CA PHE A 219 -18.07 16.55 8.04
C PHE A 219 -17.55 16.93 6.66
N LEU A 220 -18.30 16.60 5.63
CA LEU A 220 -17.91 16.79 4.24
C LEU A 220 -18.91 17.73 3.56
N THR A 221 -18.43 18.82 2.98
CA THR A 221 -19.17 19.68 2.07
C THR A 221 -18.68 19.43 0.65
N SER A 222 -19.49 18.75 -0.14
CA SER A 222 -19.10 18.32 -1.49
C SER A 222 -19.01 19.48 -2.50
N ASN A 223 -19.77 20.55 -2.28
CA ASN A 223 -19.69 21.78 -3.06
C ASN A 223 -19.66 23.00 -2.13
N SER A 224 -18.46 23.47 -1.84
CA SER A 224 -18.28 24.64 -0.98
C SER A 224 -18.45 25.99 -1.71
N SER A 225 -18.68 25.99 -3.04
CA SER A 225 -18.98 27.23 -3.79
C SER A 225 -20.37 27.77 -3.52
N LEU A 226 -21.29 26.91 -3.09
CA LEU A 226 -22.64 27.31 -2.67
C LEU A 226 -22.57 28.14 -1.38
N GLY A 227 -23.51 29.07 -1.23
CA GLY A 227 -23.63 29.87 -0.02
C GLY A 227 -23.85 29.03 1.24
N THR A 228 -23.55 29.58 2.39
CA THR A 228 -23.81 28.93 3.69
C THR A 228 -25.32 28.86 3.96
N SER A 229 -25.74 27.78 4.61
CA SER A 229 -27.15 27.64 5.04
C SER A 229 -27.39 28.43 6.33
N ASP A 230 -28.47 29.20 6.37
CA ASP A 230 -28.85 29.98 7.55
C ASP A 230 -29.47 29.11 8.65
N THR A 231 -29.93 27.90 8.30
CA THR A 231 -30.57 26.97 9.25
C THR A 231 -29.81 25.64 9.32
N ILE A 232 -29.12 25.41 10.44
CA ILE A 232 -28.41 24.16 10.72
C ILE A 232 -29.11 23.46 11.88
N ASN A 233 -29.84 22.38 11.60
CA ASN A 233 -30.60 21.64 12.62
C ASN A 233 -29.76 20.64 13.43
N ASP A 234 -28.57 20.24 12.93
CA ASP A 234 -27.68 19.31 13.61
C ASP A 234 -26.67 20.07 14.48
N ARG A 235 -26.68 19.85 15.78
CA ARG A 235 -25.76 20.49 16.74
C ARG A 235 -24.29 20.24 16.43
N LEU A 236 -23.94 19.06 15.94
CA LEU A 236 -22.56 18.73 15.57
C LEU A 236 -22.15 19.44 14.27
N MET A 237 -23.06 19.56 13.31
CA MET A 237 -22.84 20.37 12.12
C MET A 237 -22.68 21.87 12.46
N MET A 238 -23.42 22.37 13.44
CA MET A 238 -23.27 23.74 13.94
C MET A 238 -21.86 23.96 14.52
N LEU A 239 -21.28 23.00 15.22
CA LEU A 239 -19.89 23.13 15.69
C LEU A 239 -18.90 23.13 14.52
N ALA A 240 -19.14 22.34 13.47
CA ALA A 240 -18.30 22.28 12.28
C ALA A 240 -18.41 23.55 11.42
N SER A 241 -19.51 24.31 11.48
CA SER A 241 -19.73 25.51 10.69
C SER A 241 -18.72 26.63 10.97
N ASN A 242 -18.06 26.61 12.13
CA ASN A 242 -16.97 27.53 12.46
C ASN A 242 -15.68 27.29 11.65
N LEU A 243 -15.55 26.12 11.02
CA LEU A 243 -14.32 25.69 10.34
C LEU A 243 -14.50 25.36 8.87
N ILE A 244 -15.70 24.94 8.47
CA ILE A 244 -16.07 24.65 7.08
C ILE A 244 -17.41 25.31 6.73
N SER A 245 -17.63 25.59 5.46
CA SER A 245 -18.90 26.13 4.98
C SER A 245 -19.95 25.01 5.00
N ILE A 246 -21.01 25.17 5.80
CA ILE A 246 -22.12 24.22 5.84
C ILE A 246 -23.22 24.71 4.90
N ASN A 247 -23.68 23.84 4.00
CA ASN A 247 -24.71 24.12 2.99
C ASN A 247 -25.48 22.83 2.65
N PRO A 248 -26.46 22.83 1.75
CA PRO A 248 -27.25 21.64 1.43
C PRO A 248 -26.47 20.43 0.93
N THR A 249 -25.21 20.60 0.49
CA THR A 249 -24.32 19.50 0.07
C THR A 249 -23.48 18.94 1.23
N SER A 250 -23.65 19.48 2.43
CA SER A 250 -22.90 19.06 3.61
C SER A 250 -23.49 17.81 4.22
N GLN A 251 -22.65 16.84 4.53
CA GLN A 251 -23.03 15.57 5.14
C GLN A 251 -22.08 15.22 6.29
N ARG A 252 -22.60 14.50 7.28
CA ARG A 252 -21.84 13.98 8.41
C ARG A 252 -21.79 12.47 8.32
N PHE A 253 -20.61 11.92 8.54
CA PHE A 253 -20.35 10.48 8.57
C PHE A 253 -19.58 10.10 9.80
N SER A 254 -19.67 8.84 10.19
CA SER A 254 -18.91 8.27 11.29
C SER A 254 -18.13 7.02 10.86
N ALA A 255 -17.01 6.80 11.51
CA ALA A 255 -16.25 5.56 11.42
C ALA A 255 -15.73 5.17 12.80
N ILE A 256 -15.79 3.89 13.12
CA ILE A 256 -15.25 3.35 14.36
C ILE A 256 -14.64 1.97 14.13
N LYS A 257 -13.50 1.73 14.77
CA LYS A 257 -12.85 0.44 14.90
C LYS A 257 -12.47 0.23 16.35
N THR A 258 -12.90 -0.87 16.91
CA THR A 258 -12.56 -1.23 18.28
C THR A 258 -12.07 -2.67 18.33
N SER A 259 -11.02 -2.94 19.08
CA SER A 259 -10.54 -4.31 19.28
C SER A 259 -10.19 -4.58 20.74
N LEU A 260 -10.60 -5.74 21.21
CA LEU A 260 -10.29 -6.25 22.53
C LEU A 260 -9.44 -7.51 22.37
N THR A 261 -8.21 -7.49 22.85
CA THR A 261 -7.25 -8.60 22.71
C THR A 261 -6.85 -9.11 24.09
N TYR A 262 -6.98 -10.43 24.30
CA TYR A 262 -6.52 -11.13 25.48
C TYR A 262 -5.33 -12.02 25.17
N ASN A 263 -4.22 -11.78 25.84
CA ASN A 263 -2.98 -12.57 25.74
C ASN A 263 -2.97 -13.64 26.84
N PHE A 264 -3.35 -14.87 26.50
CA PHE A 264 -3.32 -16.01 27.45
C PHE A 264 -1.90 -16.28 27.91
N SER A 265 -0.96 -16.24 26.96
CA SER A 265 0.48 -16.38 27.15
C SER A 265 1.23 -15.52 26.13
N LYS A 266 2.57 -15.60 26.11
CA LYS A 266 3.40 -14.98 25.06
C LYS A 266 3.14 -15.59 23.68
N ASN A 267 2.59 -16.80 23.65
CA ASN A 267 2.44 -17.63 22.47
C ASN A 267 1.00 -17.77 21.98
N VAL A 268 0.01 -17.36 22.79
CA VAL A 268 -1.42 -17.52 22.47
C VAL A 268 -2.16 -16.25 22.80
N SER A 269 -2.85 -15.71 21.79
CA SER A 269 -3.73 -14.55 21.97
C SER A 269 -5.02 -14.71 21.18
N SER A 270 -6.12 -14.19 21.75
CA SER A 270 -7.43 -14.12 21.12
C SER A 270 -7.95 -12.69 21.18
N GLY A 271 -8.68 -12.28 20.17
CA GLY A 271 -9.25 -10.94 20.13
C GLY A 271 -10.55 -10.87 19.36
N PHE A 272 -11.35 -9.90 19.73
CA PHE A 272 -12.54 -9.48 18.97
C PHE A 272 -12.29 -8.11 18.39
N GLU A 273 -12.70 -7.88 17.13
CA GLU A 273 -12.70 -6.57 16.48
C GLU A 273 -14.11 -6.28 15.98
N TYR A 274 -14.56 -5.07 16.25
CA TYR A 274 -15.74 -4.46 15.66
C TYR A 274 -15.30 -3.27 14.83
N ARG A 275 -15.80 -3.16 13.59
CA ARG A 275 -15.54 -2.06 12.70
C ARG A 275 -16.83 -1.65 12.01
N ARG A 276 -17.11 -0.35 11.98
CA ARG A 276 -18.20 0.24 11.22
C ARG A 276 -17.74 1.50 10.56
N ILE A 277 -18.04 1.62 9.29
CA ILE A 277 -17.74 2.82 8.48
C ILE A 277 -19.02 3.16 7.73
N ASP A 278 -19.54 4.34 7.95
CA ASP A 278 -20.79 4.78 7.34
C ASP A 278 -20.67 4.86 5.81
N PRO A 279 -21.77 4.65 5.05
CA PRO A 279 -21.84 4.91 3.63
C PRO A 279 -21.43 6.35 3.32
N GLY A 280 -20.49 6.52 2.39
CA GLY A 280 -19.98 7.84 2.01
C GLY A 280 -18.96 8.45 2.98
N PHE A 281 -18.54 7.76 4.06
CA PHE A 281 -17.46 8.24 4.92
C PHE A 281 -16.22 8.55 4.10
N GLN A 282 -15.69 9.74 4.30
CA GLN A 282 -14.49 10.21 3.62
C GLN A 282 -13.71 11.14 4.55
N SER A 283 -12.39 11.01 4.57
CA SER A 283 -11.46 12.00 5.10
C SER A 283 -10.49 12.42 4.01
N MET A 284 -10.36 13.72 3.78
CA MET A 284 -9.37 14.25 2.82
C MET A 284 -7.92 14.07 3.29
N GLY A 285 -7.71 13.58 4.50
CA GLY A 285 -6.40 13.20 5.04
C GLY A 285 -5.99 11.76 4.73
N SER A 286 -6.77 11.03 3.92
CA SER A 286 -6.46 9.69 3.44
C SER A 286 -6.81 9.55 1.96
N TYR A 287 -6.13 8.66 1.23
CA TYR A 287 -6.33 8.53 -0.21
C TYR A 287 -7.64 7.84 -0.58
N PHE A 288 -8.06 6.85 0.18
CA PHE A 288 -9.35 6.17 -0.03
C PHE A 288 -9.85 5.49 1.25
N PHE A 289 -11.16 5.20 1.28
CA PHE A 289 -11.79 4.40 2.31
C PHE A 289 -12.69 3.34 1.69
N ASN A 290 -12.64 2.12 2.24
CA ASN A 290 -13.73 1.17 2.10
C ASN A 290 -14.83 1.60 3.07
N ASN A 291 -15.89 2.20 2.56
CA ASN A 291 -17.03 2.66 3.34
C ASN A 291 -18.26 1.73 3.18
N ASP A 292 -19.36 2.04 3.87
CA ASP A 292 -20.56 1.21 3.89
C ASP A 292 -20.25 -0.23 4.35
N LEU A 293 -19.61 -0.32 5.49
CA LEU A 293 -19.08 -1.57 6.01
C LEU A 293 -19.34 -1.68 7.51
N GLU A 294 -19.96 -2.78 7.91
CA GLU A 294 -19.96 -3.24 9.31
C GLU A 294 -19.37 -4.64 9.38
N LEU A 295 -18.43 -4.83 10.29
CA LEU A 295 -17.61 -6.02 10.40
C LEU A 295 -17.43 -6.39 11.87
N ILE A 296 -17.65 -7.65 12.20
CA ILE A 296 -17.31 -8.25 13.48
C ILE A 296 -16.41 -9.44 13.21
N THR A 297 -15.22 -9.48 13.79
CA THR A 297 -14.27 -10.59 13.65
C THR A 297 -13.79 -11.11 14.99
N PHE A 298 -13.57 -12.41 15.02
CA PHE A 298 -12.78 -13.09 16.04
C PHE A 298 -11.42 -13.45 15.46
N ASN A 299 -10.36 -13.10 16.16
CA ASN A 299 -8.99 -13.27 15.74
C ASN A 299 -8.25 -14.17 16.73
N GLN A 300 -7.53 -15.15 16.22
CA GLN A 300 -6.73 -16.08 17.01
C GLN A 300 -5.30 -16.12 16.50
N SER A 301 -4.32 -16.08 17.42
CA SER A 301 -2.90 -16.29 17.09
C SER A 301 -2.32 -17.30 18.05
N VAL A 302 -1.61 -18.29 17.49
CA VAL A 302 -1.05 -19.42 18.23
C VAL A 302 0.37 -19.68 17.72
N SER A 303 1.31 -19.89 18.66
CA SER A 303 2.67 -20.33 18.39
C SER A 303 3.02 -21.46 19.37
N LEU A 304 3.11 -22.68 18.90
CA LEU A 304 3.31 -23.89 19.70
C LEU A 304 4.61 -24.63 19.29
N LEU A 305 4.96 -25.67 20.04
CA LEU A 305 6.09 -26.54 19.73
C LEU A 305 7.38 -25.74 19.51
N GLU A 306 7.72 -24.85 20.46
CA GLU A 306 8.91 -23.99 20.36
C GLU A 306 8.93 -23.15 19.07
N SER A 307 7.74 -22.69 18.63
CA SER A 307 7.53 -21.95 17.39
C SER A 307 7.64 -22.77 16.08
N LYS A 308 7.74 -24.09 16.15
CA LYS A 308 7.65 -24.96 14.97
C LYS A 308 6.27 -24.90 14.32
N PHE A 309 5.21 -24.73 15.11
CA PHE A 309 3.85 -24.50 14.62
C PHE A 309 3.41 -23.09 14.93
N ARG A 310 3.07 -22.32 13.90
CA ARG A 310 2.50 -20.98 14.03
C ARG A 310 1.23 -20.90 13.18
N ALA A 311 0.14 -20.44 13.78
CA ALA A 311 -1.11 -20.23 13.07
C ALA A 311 -1.74 -18.90 13.49
N ARG A 312 -2.35 -18.22 12.53
CA ARG A 312 -3.19 -17.05 12.72
C ARG A 312 -4.47 -17.24 11.95
N GLY A 313 -5.58 -17.01 12.58
CA GLY A 313 -6.89 -17.09 11.96
C GLY A 313 -7.75 -15.91 12.34
N SER A 314 -8.63 -15.53 11.43
CA SER A 314 -9.68 -14.56 11.62
C SER A 314 -10.95 -15.11 11.01
N ILE A 315 -12.07 -15.01 11.72
CA ILE A 315 -13.39 -15.35 11.21
C ILE A 315 -14.36 -14.26 11.64
N GLY A 316 -15.26 -13.87 10.76
CA GLY A 316 -16.20 -12.81 11.07
C GLY A 316 -17.36 -12.72 10.11
N MET A 317 -18.22 -11.77 10.41
CA MET A 317 -19.38 -11.43 9.58
C MET A 317 -19.26 -9.98 9.14
N GLN A 318 -19.50 -9.78 7.86
CA GLN A 318 -19.54 -8.48 7.21
C GLN A 318 -20.92 -8.22 6.63
N ARG A 319 -21.40 -6.98 6.78
CA ARG A 319 -22.58 -6.49 6.06
C ARG A 319 -22.32 -5.11 5.48
N ASP A 320 -23.03 -4.79 4.42
CA ASP A 320 -23.10 -3.47 3.78
C ASP A 320 -24.53 -2.91 3.81
N ASN A 321 -24.77 -1.84 3.03
CA ASN A 321 -26.06 -1.15 2.93
C ASN A 321 -26.54 -0.63 4.29
N LEU A 322 -25.67 0.04 5.04
CA LEU A 322 -25.91 0.44 6.42
C LEU A 322 -26.97 1.54 6.55
N ASP A 323 -27.22 2.31 5.48
CA ASP A 323 -28.25 3.36 5.40
C ASP A 323 -29.50 2.91 4.64
N GLY A 324 -29.55 1.68 4.11
CA GLY A 324 -30.66 1.15 3.34
C GLY A 324 -30.81 1.78 1.94
N SER A 325 -29.80 2.50 1.46
CA SER A 325 -29.85 3.22 0.15
C SER A 325 -29.65 2.34 -1.07
N LYS A 326 -29.15 1.11 -0.87
CA LYS A 326 -28.93 0.11 -1.94
C LYS A 326 -30.16 -0.79 -2.08
N ASN A 327 -30.41 -1.30 -3.28
CA ASN A 327 -31.51 -2.22 -3.56
C ASN A 327 -31.38 -3.57 -2.83
N SER A 328 -30.15 -3.95 -2.41
CA SER A 328 -29.91 -5.19 -1.68
C SER A 328 -28.84 -5.02 -0.61
N THR A 329 -29.01 -5.72 0.50
CA THR A 329 -28.02 -5.81 1.57
C THR A 329 -27.22 -7.10 1.43
N SER A 330 -25.91 -6.99 1.38
CA SER A 330 -25.04 -8.14 1.38
C SER A 330 -24.63 -8.50 2.80
N ARG A 331 -24.80 -9.77 3.15
CA ARG A 331 -24.27 -10.37 4.39
C ARG A 331 -23.40 -11.54 4.03
N ARG A 332 -22.17 -11.54 4.51
CA ARG A 332 -21.24 -12.61 4.20
C ARG A 332 -20.34 -12.95 5.36
N MET A 333 -19.95 -14.20 5.40
CA MET A 333 -18.89 -14.65 6.29
C MET A 333 -17.55 -14.38 5.62
N ILE A 334 -16.63 -13.78 6.33
CA ILE A 334 -15.27 -13.54 5.89
C ILE A 334 -14.31 -14.27 6.82
N GLY A 335 -13.19 -14.69 6.29
CA GLY A 335 -12.22 -15.39 7.10
C GLY A 335 -10.85 -15.44 6.45
N SER A 336 -9.85 -15.54 7.30
CA SER A 336 -8.49 -15.84 6.89
C SER A 336 -7.87 -16.84 7.84
N LEU A 337 -7.03 -17.69 7.30
CA LEU A 337 -6.21 -18.62 8.06
C LEU A 337 -4.83 -18.63 7.43
N SER A 338 -3.79 -18.44 8.22
CA SER A 338 -2.41 -18.66 7.81
C SER A 338 -1.70 -19.54 8.82
N GLY A 339 -0.97 -20.52 8.35
CA GLY A 339 -0.24 -21.46 9.18
C GLY A 339 1.12 -21.79 8.58
N ASN A 340 2.09 -21.97 9.43
CA ASN A 340 3.40 -22.51 9.09
C ASN A 340 3.71 -23.64 10.07
N TYR A 341 4.08 -24.78 9.55
CA TYR A 341 4.50 -25.93 10.33
C TYR A 341 5.85 -26.44 9.86
N ALA A 342 6.88 -26.25 10.70
CA ALA A 342 8.17 -26.89 10.53
C ALA A 342 8.09 -28.31 11.13
N ILE A 343 7.97 -29.31 10.26
CA ILE A 343 7.85 -30.71 10.66
C ILE A 343 9.15 -31.15 11.33
N ASP A 344 10.26 -30.84 10.68
CA ASP A 344 11.62 -31.02 11.15
C ASP A 344 12.55 -29.94 10.59
N ASP A 345 13.87 -30.11 10.69
CA ASP A 345 14.87 -29.15 10.22
C ASP A 345 14.91 -29.02 8.68
N ASN A 346 14.35 -29.99 7.96
CA ASN A 346 14.37 -30.03 6.51
C ASN A 346 12.99 -29.75 5.89
N TRP A 347 11.91 -30.15 6.55
CA TRP A 347 10.55 -30.07 6.01
C TRP A 347 9.71 -29.00 6.69
N ALA A 348 9.05 -28.20 5.90
CA ALA A 348 8.04 -27.29 6.38
C ALA A 348 6.86 -27.16 5.38
N VAL A 349 5.70 -26.82 5.90
CA VAL A 349 4.48 -26.60 5.11
C VAL A 349 3.88 -25.26 5.50
N ASP A 350 3.60 -24.45 4.51
CA ASP A 350 2.84 -23.21 4.66
C ASP A 350 1.43 -23.40 4.09
N LEU A 351 0.43 -22.96 4.84
CA LEU A 351 -0.98 -22.96 4.44
C LEU A 351 -1.51 -21.54 4.59
N SER A 352 -2.20 -21.04 3.57
CA SER A 352 -2.92 -19.77 3.67
C SER A 352 -4.27 -19.89 2.99
N TYR A 353 -5.31 -19.46 3.68
CA TYR A 353 -6.66 -19.30 3.13
C TYR A 353 -7.14 -17.89 3.41
N ASN A 354 -7.67 -17.23 2.40
CA ASN A 354 -8.30 -15.94 2.52
C ASN A 354 -9.64 -15.92 1.78
N ASN A 355 -10.61 -15.32 2.45
CA ASN A 355 -11.86 -14.92 1.84
C ASN A 355 -12.05 -13.43 2.11
N TYR A 356 -12.05 -12.60 1.08
CA TYR A 356 -12.30 -11.17 1.21
C TYR A 356 -13.28 -10.69 0.15
N SER A 357 -13.93 -9.58 0.44
CA SER A 357 -14.86 -8.98 -0.49
C SER A 357 -14.52 -7.53 -0.77
N THR A 358 -14.69 -7.13 -2.00
CA THR A 358 -14.63 -5.74 -2.43
C THR A 358 -16.03 -5.23 -2.71
N ASN A 359 -16.40 -4.10 -2.11
CA ASN A 359 -17.64 -3.41 -2.38
C ASN A 359 -17.27 -1.96 -2.72
N GLN A 360 -17.34 -1.62 -4.00
CA GLN A 360 -17.13 -0.26 -4.48
C GLN A 360 -18.46 0.27 -5.04
N LYS A 361 -18.91 1.40 -4.51
CA LYS A 361 -20.07 2.11 -5.04
C LYS A 361 -19.62 3.02 -6.18
N ALA A 362 -20.19 2.84 -7.35
CA ALA A 362 -20.04 3.79 -8.45
C ALA A 362 -20.59 5.17 -8.04
N VAL A 363 -20.03 6.25 -8.60
CA VAL A 363 -20.44 7.62 -8.31
C VAL A 363 -21.94 7.81 -8.60
N LYS A 364 -22.64 8.48 -7.71
CA LYS A 364 -24.10 8.56 -7.57
C LYS A 364 -24.92 8.95 -8.81
N ASN A 365 -24.31 9.42 -9.87
CA ASN A 365 -24.99 9.90 -11.10
C ASN A 365 -24.89 8.95 -12.28
N ILE A 366 -24.25 7.79 -12.14
CA ILE A 366 -24.18 6.80 -13.21
C ILE A 366 -25.20 5.72 -12.87
N VAL A 367 -26.31 5.72 -13.61
CA VAL A 367 -27.44 4.77 -13.48
C VAL A 367 -27.06 3.36 -14.00
N ASP A 368 -25.83 3.16 -14.42
CA ASP A 368 -25.39 1.89 -14.96
C ASP A 368 -24.93 0.95 -13.84
N ASN A 369 -25.76 -0.05 -13.55
CA ASN A 369 -25.47 -1.11 -12.59
C ASN A 369 -24.22 -1.92 -12.97
N SER A 370 -23.75 -1.86 -14.22
CA SER A 370 -22.52 -2.53 -14.67
C SER A 370 -21.26 -2.02 -13.97
N LEU A 371 -21.30 -0.80 -13.43
CA LEU A 371 -20.18 -0.18 -12.70
C LEU A 371 -20.15 -0.51 -11.20
N MET A 372 -21.12 -1.30 -10.71
CA MET A 372 -21.10 -1.78 -9.33
C MET A 372 -20.20 -3.02 -9.19
N VAL A 373 -19.07 -2.86 -8.53
CA VAL A 373 -18.20 -3.98 -8.19
C VAL A 373 -18.65 -4.62 -6.89
N PHE A 374 -19.07 -5.87 -6.97
CA PHE A 374 -19.48 -6.67 -5.83
C PHE A 374 -18.88 -8.09 -5.93
N GLN A 375 -17.64 -8.25 -5.52
CA GLN A 375 -16.85 -9.45 -5.72
C GLN A 375 -16.45 -10.09 -4.40
N VAL A 376 -16.48 -11.42 -4.36
CA VAL A 376 -15.97 -12.24 -3.27
C VAL A 376 -14.83 -13.09 -3.81
N ASN A 377 -13.67 -12.95 -3.22
CA ASN A 377 -12.49 -13.70 -3.57
C ASN A 377 -12.22 -14.78 -2.52
N HIS A 378 -11.97 -15.99 -2.97
CA HIS A 378 -11.41 -17.08 -2.18
C HIS A 378 -10.02 -17.41 -2.72
N SER A 379 -9.06 -17.54 -1.83
CA SER A 379 -7.71 -17.96 -2.18
C SER A 379 -7.21 -18.99 -1.18
N LEU A 380 -6.80 -20.14 -1.67
CA LEU A 380 -6.19 -21.22 -0.90
C LEU A 380 -4.80 -21.49 -1.45
N LEU A 381 -3.78 -21.29 -0.62
CA LEU A 381 -2.39 -21.60 -0.92
C LEU A 381 -1.89 -22.71 -0.01
N LEU A 382 -1.29 -23.73 -0.60
CA LEU A 382 -0.55 -24.79 0.08
C LEU A 382 0.88 -24.83 -0.48
N SER A 383 1.88 -24.74 0.41
CA SER A 383 3.28 -24.65 -0.01
C SER A 383 4.18 -25.54 0.85
N PRO A 384 4.25 -26.86 0.58
CA PRO A 384 5.26 -27.71 1.14
C PRO A 384 6.64 -27.39 0.58
N ARG A 385 7.64 -27.41 1.45
CA ARG A 385 9.04 -27.19 1.10
C ARG A 385 9.95 -28.16 1.81
N PHE A 386 10.97 -28.58 1.08
CA PHE A 386 12.10 -29.37 1.59
C PHE A 386 13.39 -28.59 1.40
N MET A 387 14.17 -28.46 2.44
CA MET A 387 15.47 -27.77 2.41
C MET A 387 16.51 -28.64 3.10
N LYS A 388 17.63 -28.90 2.43
CA LYS A 388 18.77 -29.60 3.00
C LYS A 388 20.06 -28.87 2.63
N ALA A 389 20.80 -28.45 3.62
CA ALA A 389 22.05 -27.74 3.41
C ALA A 389 23.23 -28.59 3.96
N SER A 390 24.33 -28.52 3.24
CA SER A 390 25.65 -29.07 3.63
C SER A 390 26.72 -27.99 3.46
N GLN A 391 27.95 -28.30 3.79
CA GLN A 391 29.08 -27.38 3.59
C GLN A 391 29.35 -27.04 2.11
N SER A 392 28.91 -27.90 1.18
CA SER A 392 29.19 -27.73 -0.25
C SER A 392 27.95 -27.40 -1.04
N PHE A 393 26.78 -27.90 -0.65
CA PHE A 393 25.53 -27.78 -1.41
C PHE A 393 24.34 -27.44 -0.53
N ALA A 394 23.45 -26.64 -1.04
CA ALA A 394 22.15 -26.37 -0.44
C ALA A 394 21.05 -26.73 -1.46
N HIS A 395 20.14 -27.59 -1.07
CA HIS A 395 19.01 -28.04 -1.90
C HIS A 395 17.73 -27.45 -1.34
N LEU A 396 16.90 -26.88 -2.20
CA LEU A 396 15.55 -26.45 -1.88
C LEU A 396 14.60 -27.01 -2.93
N VAL A 397 13.59 -27.73 -2.48
CA VAL A 397 12.43 -28.11 -3.29
C VAL A 397 11.21 -27.42 -2.72
N MET A 398 10.43 -26.77 -3.54
CA MET A 398 9.20 -26.10 -3.13
C MET A 398 8.09 -26.37 -4.14
N LEU A 399 6.93 -26.79 -3.65
CA LEU A 399 5.71 -26.91 -4.42
C LEU A 399 4.73 -25.86 -3.92
N ASN A 400 4.24 -25.00 -4.82
CA ASN A 400 3.17 -24.05 -4.53
C ASN A 400 1.91 -24.48 -5.30
N LEU A 401 0.84 -24.71 -4.57
CA LEU A 401 -0.48 -24.97 -5.10
C LEU A 401 -1.39 -23.81 -4.66
N ASN A 402 -1.90 -23.07 -5.62
CA ASN A 402 -2.81 -21.96 -5.32
C ASN A 402 -4.11 -22.14 -6.12
N TRP A 403 -5.21 -22.02 -5.41
CA TRP A 403 -6.55 -22.03 -5.99
C TRP A 403 -7.26 -20.73 -5.60
N MET A 404 -7.67 -19.96 -6.60
CA MET A 404 -8.36 -18.68 -6.44
C MET A 404 -9.70 -18.74 -7.18
N ILE A 405 -10.75 -18.32 -6.49
CA ILE A 405 -12.09 -18.19 -7.05
C ILE A 405 -12.52 -16.74 -6.86
N LEU A 406 -12.88 -16.07 -7.93
CA LEU A 406 -13.52 -14.77 -7.91
C LEU A 406 -14.99 -14.97 -8.27
N ASN A 407 -15.89 -14.66 -7.33
CA ASN A 407 -17.34 -14.65 -7.56
C ASN A 407 -17.82 -13.20 -7.60
N ASP A 408 -18.33 -12.77 -8.73
CA ASP A 408 -19.02 -11.50 -8.88
C ASP A 408 -20.51 -11.68 -8.58
N LYS A 409 -21.03 -10.87 -7.66
CA LYS A 409 -22.45 -10.90 -7.30
C LYS A 409 -23.28 -9.91 -8.08
N ASN A 410 -22.68 -9.17 -9.01
CA ASN A 410 -23.37 -8.33 -9.95
C ASN A 410 -23.77 -9.14 -11.19
N SER A 411 -25.06 -9.39 -11.36
CA SER A 411 -25.60 -10.18 -12.48
C SER A 411 -25.33 -9.61 -13.86
N GLN A 412 -24.94 -8.34 -13.95
CA GLN A 412 -24.60 -7.70 -15.24
C GLN A 412 -23.12 -7.90 -15.61
N THR A 413 -22.26 -8.19 -14.65
CA THR A 413 -20.83 -8.34 -14.86
C THR A 413 -20.29 -9.71 -14.52
N SER A 414 -21.06 -10.56 -13.80
CA SER A 414 -20.63 -11.88 -13.35
C SER A 414 -20.14 -12.78 -14.49
N ASP A 415 -20.82 -12.75 -15.65
CA ASP A 415 -20.45 -13.54 -16.82
C ASP A 415 -19.05 -13.19 -17.38
N MET A 416 -18.59 -11.96 -17.13
CA MET A 416 -17.28 -11.48 -17.58
C MET A 416 -16.20 -11.58 -16.49
N THR A 417 -16.59 -11.56 -15.23
CA THR A 417 -15.67 -11.37 -14.11
C THR A 417 -15.48 -12.62 -13.23
N ASP A 418 -16.48 -13.52 -13.17
CA ASP A 418 -16.34 -14.78 -12.45
C ASP A 418 -15.15 -15.59 -12.98
N THR A 419 -14.23 -15.98 -12.10
CA THR A 419 -13.04 -16.75 -12.50
C THR A 419 -12.70 -17.84 -11.50
N ASP A 420 -12.29 -19.00 -12.03
CA ASP A 420 -11.64 -20.10 -11.29
C ASP A 420 -10.19 -20.21 -11.79
N THR A 421 -9.22 -19.91 -10.92
CA THR A 421 -7.81 -19.95 -11.26
C THR A 421 -7.08 -20.98 -10.40
N LYS A 422 -6.40 -21.91 -11.05
CA LYS A 422 -5.55 -22.93 -10.42
C LYS A 422 -4.12 -22.73 -10.88
N VAL A 423 -3.21 -22.65 -9.92
CA VAL A 423 -1.78 -22.49 -10.15
C VAL A 423 -1.04 -23.62 -9.44
N ALA A 424 -0.17 -24.29 -10.17
CA ALA A 424 0.79 -25.23 -9.60
C ALA A 424 2.20 -24.84 -10.06
N MET A 425 3.10 -24.67 -9.12
CA MET A 425 4.50 -24.35 -9.38
C MET A 425 5.40 -25.26 -8.56
N LEU A 426 6.24 -26.02 -9.24
CA LEU A 426 7.31 -26.81 -8.64
C LEU A 426 8.64 -26.10 -8.91
N MET A 427 9.43 -25.89 -7.88
CA MET A 427 10.75 -25.29 -7.98
C MET A 427 11.78 -26.19 -7.29
N TYR A 428 12.90 -26.41 -7.96
CA TYR A 428 14.11 -26.95 -7.38
C TYR A 428 15.23 -25.92 -7.48
N SER A 429 15.95 -25.69 -6.38
CA SER A 429 17.10 -24.79 -6.33
C SER A 429 18.31 -25.50 -5.73
N LEU A 430 19.44 -25.42 -6.43
CA LEU A 430 20.74 -25.95 -6.03
C LEU A 430 21.70 -24.80 -5.77
N GLY A 431 22.04 -24.56 -4.52
CA GLY A 431 23.10 -23.66 -4.11
C GLY A 431 24.45 -24.39 -4.05
N ILE A 432 25.46 -23.90 -4.76
CA ILE A 432 26.83 -24.36 -4.70
C ILE A 432 27.59 -23.38 -3.81
N VAL A 433 27.72 -23.73 -2.53
CA VAL A 433 28.11 -22.81 -1.46
C VAL A 433 29.48 -22.19 -1.68
N LYS A 434 30.48 -23.01 -2.03
CA LYS A 434 31.86 -22.53 -2.23
C LYS A 434 32.02 -21.58 -3.40
N GLN A 435 31.29 -21.82 -4.49
CA GLN A 435 31.30 -20.99 -5.69
C GLN A 435 30.33 -19.81 -5.62
N LYS A 436 29.44 -19.79 -4.60
CA LYS A 436 28.38 -18.79 -4.45
C LYS A 436 27.48 -18.71 -5.69
N ILE A 437 27.18 -19.86 -6.26
CA ILE A 437 26.29 -20.01 -7.41
C ILE A 437 25.01 -20.69 -6.91
N ASN A 438 23.88 -20.18 -7.38
CA ASN A 438 22.59 -20.83 -7.20
C ASN A 438 21.96 -21.04 -8.58
N VAL A 439 21.51 -22.26 -8.85
CA VAL A 439 20.77 -22.61 -10.06
C VAL A 439 19.37 -23.07 -9.64
N SER A 440 18.36 -22.48 -10.21
CA SER A 440 16.96 -22.85 -9.97
C SER A 440 16.28 -23.29 -11.26
N LEU A 441 15.49 -24.37 -11.16
CA LEU A 441 14.65 -24.90 -12.20
C LEU A 441 13.21 -24.90 -11.69
N GLY A 442 12.28 -24.45 -12.52
CA GLY A 442 10.86 -24.41 -12.18
C GLY A 442 9.99 -24.99 -13.29
N ALA A 443 8.89 -25.62 -12.89
CA ALA A 443 7.80 -25.98 -13.77
C ALA A 443 6.54 -25.28 -13.26
N ASN A 444 5.82 -24.61 -14.16
CA ASN A 444 4.66 -23.80 -13.83
C ASN A 444 3.47 -24.24 -14.66
N TYR A 445 2.30 -24.31 -14.04
CA TYR A 445 1.03 -24.53 -14.69
C TYR A 445 -0.01 -23.59 -14.08
N THR A 446 -0.68 -22.83 -14.92
CA THR A 446 -1.82 -21.99 -14.53
C THR A 446 -2.98 -22.28 -15.44
N LYS A 447 -4.17 -22.48 -14.87
CA LYS A 447 -5.41 -22.56 -15.60
C LYS A 447 -6.40 -21.56 -15.01
N MET A 448 -6.87 -20.64 -15.83
CA MET A 448 -7.92 -19.69 -15.52
C MET A 448 -9.13 -19.99 -16.39
N VAL A 449 -10.27 -20.13 -15.77
CA VAL A 449 -11.56 -20.37 -16.44
C VAL A 449 -12.51 -19.24 -16.07
N ASN A 450 -13.11 -18.66 -17.06
CA ASN A 450 -14.22 -17.72 -16.99
C ASN A 450 -15.32 -18.25 -17.94
N GLN A 451 -16.54 -17.75 -17.89
CA GLN A 451 -17.61 -18.18 -18.80
C GLN A 451 -17.24 -17.97 -20.28
N ASN A 452 -16.53 -16.92 -20.60
CA ASN A 452 -16.22 -16.49 -21.96
C ASN A 452 -14.87 -17.03 -22.47
N TYR A 453 -13.96 -17.41 -21.57
CA TYR A 453 -12.64 -17.89 -21.98
C TYR A 453 -12.02 -18.88 -21.01
N THR A 454 -11.16 -19.69 -21.55
CA THR A 454 -10.24 -20.54 -20.80
C THR A 454 -8.82 -20.17 -21.20
N ASN A 455 -8.03 -19.78 -20.22
CA ASN A 455 -6.60 -19.50 -20.40
C ASN A 455 -5.77 -20.54 -19.65
N GLN A 456 -4.84 -21.18 -20.34
CA GLN A 456 -3.90 -22.16 -19.79
C GLN A 456 -2.48 -21.72 -20.11
N LEU A 457 -1.66 -21.62 -19.08
CA LEU A 457 -0.25 -21.28 -19.20
C LEU A 457 0.58 -22.41 -18.59
N ALA A 458 1.44 -23.02 -19.38
CA ALA A 458 2.31 -24.12 -18.94
C ALA A 458 3.74 -23.89 -19.43
N GLY A 459 4.73 -24.12 -18.58
CA GLY A 459 6.11 -23.96 -19.02
C GLY A 459 7.14 -24.13 -17.91
N GLY A 460 8.37 -23.77 -18.26
CA GLY A 460 9.52 -23.88 -17.38
C GLY A 460 10.21 -22.56 -17.11
N THR A 461 10.92 -22.52 -16.00
CA THR A 461 11.81 -21.41 -15.62
C THR A 461 13.20 -21.91 -15.30
N LEU A 462 14.20 -21.13 -15.67
CA LEU A 462 15.60 -21.33 -15.32
C LEU A 462 16.13 -20.04 -14.70
N GLY A 463 16.64 -20.13 -13.48
CA GLY A 463 17.31 -19.03 -12.79
C GLY A 463 18.75 -19.39 -12.47
N ILE A 464 19.66 -18.45 -12.67
CA ILE A 464 21.05 -18.56 -12.26
C ILE A 464 21.42 -17.29 -11.52
N SER A 465 21.88 -17.44 -10.29
CA SER A 465 22.41 -16.32 -9.51
C SER A 465 23.83 -16.64 -9.03
N SER A 466 24.66 -15.61 -9.01
CA SER A 466 26.05 -15.76 -8.57
C SER A 466 26.58 -14.48 -7.95
N SER A 467 27.46 -14.66 -6.96
CA SER A 467 28.23 -13.57 -6.35
C SER A 467 29.70 -13.74 -6.72
N LEU A 468 30.19 -12.81 -7.52
CA LEU A 468 31.52 -12.84 -8.14
C LEU A 468 32.42 -11.72 -7.58
N LEU A 469 33.71 -11.74 -7.97
CA LEU A 469 34.69 -10.70 -7.63
C LEU A 469 34.75 -10.41 -6.11
N LYS A 470 34.77 -11.44 -5.28
CA LYS A 470 34.75 -11.31 -3.81
C LYS A 470 33.53 -10.52 -3.32
N ASP A 471 32.34 -10.89 -3.80
CA ASP A 471 31.04 -10.29 -3.49
C ASP A 471 30.85 -8.83 -3.98
N LYS A 472 31.70 -8.38 -4.89
CA LYS A 472 31.55 -7.06 -5.52
C LYS A 472 30.54 -7.05 -6.66
N LEU A 473 30.34 -8.17 -7.34
CA LEU A 473 29.43 -8.31 -8.46
C LEU A 473 28.39 -9.39 -8.18
N THR A 474 27.14 -9.02 -8.12
CA THR A 474 26.01 -9.95 -8.07
C THR A 474 25.31 -10.00 -9.41
N LEU A 475 25.10 -11.19 -9.95
CA LEU A 475 24.36 -11.42 -11.20
C LEU A 475 23.19 -12.33 -10.91
N ASN A 476 22.01 -11.98 -11.45
CA ASN A 476 20.82 -12.82 -11.42
C ASN A 476 20.24 -12.84 -12.83
N TRP A 477 20.24 -14.00 -13.45
CA TRP A 477 19.65 -14.22 -14.77
C TRP A 477 18.50 -15.19 -14.66
N ASN A 478 17.32 -14.78 -15.11
CA ASN A 478 16.13 -15.60 -15.08
C ASN A 478 15.50 -15.68 -16.46
N ASN A 479 15.04 -16.85 -16.80
CA ASN A 479 14.34 -17.14 -18.04
C ASN A 479 13.04 -17.88 -17.74
N ALA A 480 12.00 -17.55 -18.50
CA ALA A 480 10.74 -18.28 -18.47
C ALA A 480 10.29 -18.55 -19.92
N TYR A 481 9.98 -19.77 -20.19
CA TYR A 481 9.38 -20.18 -21.46
C TYR A 481 8.02 -20.82 -21.15
N MET A 482 6.95 -20.20 -21.65
CA MET A 482 5.58 -20.60 -21.38
C MET A 482 4.82 -20.77 -22.67
N ILE A 483 4.05 -21.83 -22.75
CA ILE A 483 3.02 -22.05 -23.78
C ILE A 483 1.72 -21.52 -23.19
N ASN A 484 1.12 -20.57 -23.89
CA ASN A 484 -0.17 -19.99 -23.53
C ASN A 484 -1.24 -20.50 -24.49
N LYS A 485 -2.37 -21.01 -23.95
CA LYS A 485 -3.53 -21.42 -24.72
C LYS A 485 -4.74 -20.62 -24.27
N LEU A 486 -5.26 -19.79 -25.15
CA LEU A 486 -6.45 -18.97 -24.93
C LEU A 486 -7.58 -19.49 -25.85
N ASN A 487 -8.63 -20.07 -25.26
CA ASN A 487 -9.76 -20.70 -25.99
C ASN A 487 -9.35 -21.73 -27.09
N GLY A 488 -8.21 -22.38 -26.89
CA GLY A 488 -7.67 -23.33 -27.86
C GLY A 488 -6.54 -22.77 -28.74
N ASP A 489 -6.48 -21.45 -28.94
CA ASP A 489 -5.41 -20.82 -29.69
C ASP A 489 -4.12 -20.81 -28.87
N SER A 490 -3.02 -21.17 -29.52
CA SER A 490 -1.75 -21.33 -28.84
C SER A 490 -0.81 -20.15 -29.09
N GLY A 491 -0.12 -19.72 -28.06
CA GLY A 491 0.93 -18.73 -28.11
C GLY A 491 2.13 -19.14 -27.27
N ILE A 492 3.23 -18.45 -27.46
CA ILE A 492 4.47 -18.62 -26.70
C ILE A 492 4.80 -17.29 -26.02
N ILE A 493 5.07 -17.35 -24.72
CA ILE A 493 5.59 -16.25 -23.96
C ILE A 493 7.01 -16.62 -23.53
N PHE A 494 7.97 -15.82 -23.96
CA PHE A 494 9.35 -15.93 -23.53
C PHE A 494 9.73 -14.66 -22.75
N ASN A 495 10.17 -14.83 -21.52
CA ASN A 495 10.65 -13.74 -20.67
C ASN A 495 12.10 -14.04 -20.27
N THR A 496 12.97 -13.06 -20.41
CA THR A 496 14.32 -13.14 -19.85
C THR A 496 14.65 -11.86 -19.14
N SER A 497 15.26 -11.96 -17.96
CA SER A 497 15.70 -10.82 -17.18
C SER A 497 17.11 -11.02 -16.64
N LEU A 498 17.89 -9.94 -16.68
CA LEU A 498 19.21 -9.86 -16.10
C LEU A 498 19.24 -8.72 -15.09
N ASN A 499 19.54 -9.05 -13.84
CA ASN A 499 19.77 -8.07 -12.79
C ASN A 499 21.22 -8.18 -12.34
N SER A 500 21.91 -7.07 -12.34
CA SER A 500 23.31 -6.98 -11.96
C SER A 500 23.51 -5.84 -10.98
N ASN A 501 24.31 -6.07 -9.95
CA ASN A 501 24.80 -5.03 -9.06
C ASN A 501 26.32 -5.14 -8.96
N TYR A 502 27.03 -4.11 -9.33
CA TYR A 502 28.49 -4.06 -9.28
C TYR A 502 28.98 -2.95 -8.38
N ARG A 503 29.55 -3.32 -7.23
CA ARG A 503 30.21 -2.41 -6.28
C ARG A 503 31.70 -2.32 -6.62
N PHE A 504 32.05 -1.43 -7.55
CA PHE A 504 33.42 -1.28 -8.04
C PHE A 504 34.35 -0.60 -7.02
N LEU A 505 33.78 0.27 -6.15
CA LEU A 505 34.46 0.86 -5.01
C LEU A 505 33.62 0.70 -3.73
N PRO A 506 34.17 0.85 -2.52
CA PRO A 506 33.44 0.64 -1.27
C PRO A 506 32.14 1.45 -1.15
N ARG A 507 32.08 2.63 -1.77
CA ARG A 507 30.97 3.58 -1.70
C ARG A 507 30.22 3.76 -3.02
N HIS A 508 30.60 3.06 -4.07
CA HIS A 508 30.07 3.24 -5.40
C HIS A 508 29.55 1.93 -5.98
N SER A 509 28.33 1.95 -6.45
CA SER A 509 27.73 0.79 -7.13
C SER A 509 26.99 1.21 -8.40
N VAL A 510 26.97 0.30 -9.35
CA VAL A 510 26.17 0.38 -10.58
C VAL A 510 25.22 -0.80 -10.58
N THR A 511 23.96 -0.54 -10.86
CA THR A 511 22.91 -1.55 -11.05
C THR A 511 22.45 -1.54 -12.50
N LEU A 512 22.29 -2.71 -13.08
CA LEU A 512 21.67 -2.92 -14.37
C LEU A 512 20.50 -3.89 -14.18
N ASN A 513 19.31 -3.46 -14.56
CA ASN A 513 18.15 -4.33 -14.70
C ASN A 513 17.76 -4.31 -16.18
N TRP A 514 17.69 -5.47 -16.78
CA TRP A 514 17.28 -5.62 -18.16
C TRP A 514 16.21 -6.71 -18.26
N ASN A 515 15.18 -6.45 -19.02
CA ASN A 515 14.06 -7.37 -19.22
C ASN A 515 13.65 -7.36 -20.69
N LEU A 516 13.42 -8.56 -21.25
CA LEU A 516 12.85 -8.79 -22.55
C LEU A 516 11.63 -9.68 -22.40
N ILE A 517 10.52 -9.25 -22.96
CA ILE A 517 9.30 -10.02 -23.08
C ILE A 517 9.01 -10.21 -24.56
N LYS A 518 8.84 -11.45 -24.98
CA LYS A 518 8.34 -11.80 -26.31
C LYS A 518 7.06 -12.58 -26.17
N ASN A 519 5.97 -12.04 -26.69
CA ASN A 519 4.69 -12.69 -26.78
C ASN A 519 4.37 -12.96 -28.25
N SER A 520 4.05 -14.21 -28.58
CA SER A 520 3.74 -14.62 -29.95
C SER A 520 2.53 -15.53 -29.93
N PHE A 521 1.45 -15.13 -30.58
CA PHE A 521 0.25 -15.93 -30.77
C PHE A 521 0.11 -16.36 -32.23
N ALA A 522 -0.46 -17.55 -32.48
CA ALA A 522 -0.73 -18.05 -33.82
C ALA A 522 -1.74 -17.17 -34.54
N ASP A 523 -2.77 -16.71 -33.85
CA ASP A 523 -3.71 -15.72 -34.33
C ASP A 523 -3.53 -14.37 -33.60
N SER A 524 -2.96 -13.41 -34.30
CA SER A 524 -2.71 -12.05 -33.78
C SER A 524 -3.98 -11.21 -33.64
N SER A 525 -5.13 -11.65 -34.18
CA SER A 525 -6.41 -10.98 -33.99
C SER A 525 -7.00 -11.26 -32.60
N VAL A 526 -6.63 -12.37 -31.97
CA VAL A 526 -7.06 -12.75 -30.63
C VAL A 526 -6.19 -12.06 -29.57
N VAL A 527 -4.87 -12.14 -29.73
CA VAL A 527 -3.91 -11.45 -28.86
C VAL A 527 -2.75 -10.96 -29.73
N PRO A 528 -2.41 -9.66 -29.67
CA PRO A 528 -1.33 -9.13 -30.48
C PRO A 528 0.01 -9.76 -30.10
N SER A 529 0.77 -10.15 -31.12
CA SER A 529 2.17 -10.55 -30.94
C SER A 529 3.04 -9.32 -30.74
N TYR A 530 3.89 -9.31 -29.71
CA TYR A 530 4.72 -8.16 -29.40
C TYR A 530 6.08 -8.56 -28.80
N ASN A 531 7.02 -7.64 -28.93
CA ASN A 531 8.27 -7.65 -28.18
C ASN A 531 8.33 -6.39 -27.34
N GLU A 532 8.77 -6.52 -26.10
CA GLU A 532 8.94 -5.41 -25.18
C GLU A 532 10.31 -5.52 -24.50
N ILE A 533 11.09 -4.46 -24.58
CA ILE A 533 12.41 -4.37 -23.94
C ILE A 533 12.37 -3.22 -22.94
N ARG A 534 12.82 -3.51 -21.73
CA ARG A 534 13.01 -2.52 -20.68
C ARG A 534 14.41 -2.66 -20.09
N GLY A 535 15.08 -1.53 -19.92
CA GLY A 535 16.37 -1.46 -19.25
C GLY A 535 16.38 -0.35 -18.21
N ASP A 536 16.89 -0.63 -17.01
CA ASP A 536 17.12 0.38 -15.98
C ASP A 536 18.61 0.33 -15.60
N LEU A 537 19.29 1.47 -15.72
CA LEU A 537 20.68 1.64 -15.29
C LEU A 537 20.71 2.60 -14.10
N GLY A 538 21.22 2.14 -12.98
CA GLY A 538 21.35 2.92 -11.77
C GLY A 538 22.82 3.09 -11.36
N TYR A 539 23.15 4.27 -10.85
CA TYR A 539 24.39 4.51 -10.13
C TYR A 539 24.05 4.99 -8.71
N ALA A 540 24.73 4.44 -7.73
CA ALA A 540 24.57 4.88 -6.34
C ALA A 540 25.93 5.18 -5.70
N PHE A 541 25.99 6.31 -5.04
CA PHE A 541 27.10 6.73 -4.17
C PHE A 541 26.61 6.77 -2.72
N THR A 542 27.30 6.08 -1.81
CA THR A 542 27.01 6.06 -0.37
C THR A 542 28.16 6.74 0.39
N PHE A 543 27.85 7.59 1.36
CA PHE A 543 28.84 8.39 2.10
C PHE A 543 28.58 8.39 3.60
#